data_d96d0f28e94abfb23c1c5aeb513da7e5
#
_entry.id   d96d0f28e94abfb23c1c5aeb513da7e5
#
_cell.length_a   1.000
_cell.length_b   1.000
_cell.length_c   1.000
_cell.angle_alpha   90.00
_cell.angle_beta   90.00
_cell.angle_gamma   90.00
#
_symmetry.space_group_name_H-M   'P 1'
#
loop_
_entity.id
_entity.type
_entity.pdbx_description
1 polymer ?
#
loop_
_entity_poly.entity_id
_entity_poly.type
_entity_poly.pdbx_seq_one_letter_code
_entity_poly.pdbx_strand_id
1 'polypeptide(L)'
;MAETIQSLDQLATLKPATPEAPKYVQKLDKQGRAYATGKRKDAVARVWIQPGAGKILINETAIETYFARPVLRMLIQQPLVSSNRNGQYDVVCTVSGGGLSGQAGAVRHGLSKALTNFEPDLRNVLKRGGFLTRDSRVVERKKYGKAKARRSFQFSKR
;
A
#
# COMPACT_ATOMS: atom_id res chain seq x y z
N MET A 1 44.94 -9.28 -16.79
CA MET A 1 46.03 -9.47 -15.84
C MET A 1 45.42 -9.47 -14.46
N ALA A 2 45.54 -10.61 -13.73
CA ALA A 2 44.99 -10.72 -12.38
C ALA A 2 46.00 -10.10 -11.39
N GLU A 3 45.58 -9.08 -10.68
CA GLU A 3 46.38 -8.46 -9.61
C GLU A 3 46.41 -9.44 -8.41
N THR A 4 47.57 -9.98 -8.12
CA THR A 4 47.81 -10.90 -7.02
C THR A 4 47.92 -10.05 -5.72
N ILE A 5 46.99 -10.26 -4.77
CA ILE A 5 47.00 -9.62 -3.45
C ILE A 5 48.25 -10.10 -2.68
N GLN A 6 49.18 -9.17 -2.37
CA GLN A 6 50.49 -9.51 -1.80
C GLN A 6 50.58 -9.38 -0.27
N SER A 7 49.53 -8.83 0.42
CA SER A 7 49.53 -8.77 1.89
C SER A 7 48.10 -8.67 2.46
N LEU A 8 47.93 -9.19 3.71
CA LEU A 8 46.67 -9.12 4.47
C LEU A 8 46.24 -7.69 4.81
N ASP A 9 47.17 -6.72 4.85
CA ASP A 9 46.85 -5.31 5.10
C ASP A 9 46.12 -4.65 3.93
N GLN A 10 46.29 -5.14 2.71
CA GLN A 10 45.56 -4.67 1.54
C GLN A 10 44.09 -5.13 1.55
N LEU A 11 43.77 -6.22 2.25
CA LEU A 11 42.37 -6.65 2.45
C LEU A 11 41.59 -5.73 3.39
N ALA A 12 42.26 -5.11 4.38
CA ALA A 12 41.63 -4.19 5.31
C ALA A 12 41.27 -2.83 4.68
N THR A 13 41.91 -2.46 3.57
CA THR A 13 41.63 -1.23 2.83
C THR A 13 40.56 -1.38 1.76
N LEU A 14 40.21 -2.61 1.38
CA LEU A 14 39.04 -2.89 0.51
C LEU A 14 37.76 -2.74 1.36
N LYS A 15 37.33 -1.49 1.56
CA LYS A 15 35.94 -1.27 2.01
C LYS A 15 35.03 -1.96 1.02
N PRO A 16 34.18 -2.94 1.48
CA PRO A 16 33.18 -3.50 0.58
C PRO A 16 32.37 -2.34 0.04
N ALA A 17 32.33 -2.18 -1.28
CA ALA A 17 31.47 -1.21 -1.93
C ALA A 17 30.04 -1.53 -1.44
N THR A 18 29.56 -0.73 -0.51
CA THR A 18 28.17 -0.84 -0.03
C THR A 18 27.32 -0.67 -1.26
N PRO A 19 26.53 -1.68 -1.70
CA PRO A 19 25.70 -1.53 -2.88
C PRO A 19 24.84 -0.30 -2.67
N GLU A 20 25.01 0.73 -3.49
CA GLU A 20 24.17 1.93 -3.44
C GLU A 20 22.72 1.46 -3.48
N ALA A 21 21.98 1.78 -2.41
CA ALA A 21 20.56 1.43 -2.36
C ALA A 21 19.89 1.98 -3.63
N PRO A 22 19.08 1.18 -4.33
CA PRO A 22 18.49 1.59 -5.60
C PRO A 22 17.76 2.91 -5.39
N LYS A 23 18.21 3.97 -6.03
CA LYS A 23 17.58 5.27 -5.99
C LYS A 23 16.23 5.13 -6.69
N TYR A 24 15.14 5.13 -5.90
CA TYR A 24 13.80 5.12 -6.46
C TYR A 24 13.57 6.44 -7.20
N VAL A 25 13.18 6.32 -8.47
CA VAL A 25 12.91 7.48 -9.33
C VAL A 25 11.43 7.87 -9.18
N GLN A 26 11.18 9.17 -9.10
CA GLN A 26 9.82 9.72 -9.11
C GLN A 26 9.11 9.34 -10.42
N LYS A 27 7.84 8.88 -10.31
CA LYS A 27 7.01 8.45 -11.45
C LYS A 27 5.74 9.28 -11.48
N LEU A 28 5.71 10.25 -12.36
CA LEU A 28 4.57 11.12 -12.60
C LEU A 28 3.93 10.85 -13.95
N ASP A 29 2.62 11.08 -14.04
CA ASP A 29 1.85 11.07 -15.27
C ASP A 29 2.06 12.39 -16.04
N LYS A 30 1.58 12.47 -17.31
CA LYS A 30 1.63 13.68 -18.13
C LYS A 30 0.98 14.92 -17.47
N GLN A 31 0.10 14.69 -16.50
CA GLN A 31 -0.59 15.73 -15.73
C GLN A 31 0.09 16.06 -14.38
N GLY A 32 1.32 15.56 -14.15
CA GLY A 32 2.03 15.78 -12.89
C GLY A 32 1.47 15.02 -11.69
N ARG A 33 0.59 14.01 -11.91
CA ARG A 33 0.01 13.17 -10.87
C ARG A 33 0.79 11.88 -10.71
N ALA A 34 0.94 11.38 -9.49
CA ALA A 34 1.43 10.03 -9.26
C ALA A 34 0.27 9.04 -9.23
N TYR A 35 0.39 7.99 -10.01
CA TYR A 35 -0.59 6.91 -10.11
C TYR A 35 -0.11 5.63 -9.45
N ALA A 36 -1.00 4.96 -8.73
CA ALA A 36 -0.77 3.59 -8.27
C ALA A 36 -2.06 2.80 -8.10
N THR A 37 -1.93 1.47 -8.17
CA THR A 37 -3.03 0.54 -7.92
C THR A 37 -2.85 -0.14 -6.57
N GLY A 38 -3.92 -0.14 -5.76
CA GLY A 38 -4.02 -0.91 -4.53
C GLY A 38 -5.00 -2.06 -4.64
N LYS A 39 -4.75 -3.16 -3.91
CA LYS A 39 -5.63 -4.34 -3.92
C LYS A 39 -5.78 -4.92 -2.52
N ARG A 40 -6.99 -5.33 -2.15
CA ARG A 40 -7.30 -6.09 -0.92
C ARG A 40 -8.65 -6.80 -1.03
N LYS A 41 -8.73 -8.10 -0.67
CA LYS A 41 -9.99 -8.88 -0.63
C LYS A 41 -10.89 -8.65 -1.84
N ASP A 42 -10.43 -8.91 -3.02
CA ASP A 42 -11.15 -8.72 -4.29
C ASP A 42 -11.49 -7.25 -4.63
N ALA A 43 -11.19 -6.30 -3.74
CA ALA A 43 -11.29 -4.88 -4.04
C ALA A 43 -10.04 -4.38 -4.75
N VAL A 44 -10.25 -3.55 -5.77
CA VAL A 44 -9.21 -2.87 -6.55
C VAL A 44 -9.44 -1.37 -6.45
N ALA A 45 -8.38 -0.62 -6.11
CA ALA A 45 -8.39 0.84 -6.09
C ALA A 45 -7.33 1.37 -7.07
N ARG A 46 -7.74 2.28 -7.93
CA ARG A 46 -6.84 3.09 -8.77
C ARG A 46 -6.75 4.46 -8.10
N VAL A 47 -5.56 4.87 -7.73
CA VAL A 47 -5.34 6.08 -6.93
C VAL A 47 -4.41 7.02 -7.68
N TRP A 48 -4.81 8.27 -7.79
CA TRP A 48 -4.02 9.39 -8.30
C TRP A 48 -3.83 10.39 -7.17
N ILE A 49 -2.63 10.87 -7.00
CA ILE A 49 -2.31 11.93 -6.05
C ILE A 49 -1.66 13.11 -6.77
N GLN A 50 -1.98 14.31 -6.31
CA GLN A 50 -1.40 15.57 -6.75
C GLN A 50 -1.26 16.50 -5.55
N PRO A 51 -0.35 17.48 -5.58
CA PRO A 51 -0.29 18.51 -4.55
C PRO A 51 -1.62 19.27 -4.48
N GLY A 52 -2.13 19.53 -3.27
CA GLY A 52 -3.42 20.19 -3.12
C GLY A 52 -3.82 20.46 -1.68
N ALA A 53 -5.08 20.70 -1.45
CA ALA A 53 -5.67 21.12 -0.17
C ALA A 53 -6.09 19.93 0.74
N GLY A 54 -5.79 18.68 0.36
CA GLY A 54 -6.13 17.50 1.14
C GLY A 54 -7.50 16.90 0.85
N LYS A 55 -8.11 17.22 -0.29
CA LYS A 55 -9.39 16.65 -0.70
C LYS A 55 -9.22 15.18 -1.11
N ILE A 56 -10.10 14.31 -0.59
CA ILE A 56 -10.10 12.88 -0.96
C ILE A 56 -11.45 12.56 -1.61
N LEU A 57 -11.41 12.25 -2.91
CA LEU A 57 -12.58 11.87 -3.70
C LEU A 57 -12.50 10.38 -4.04
N ILE A 58 -13.61 9.66 -3.84
CA ILE A 58 -13.74 8.24 -4.10
C ILE A 58 -14.96 8.02 -4.99
N ASN A 59 -14.76 7.53 -6.21
CA ASN A 59 -15.82 7.43 -7.22
C ASN A 59 -16.61 8.73 -7.32
N GLU A 60 -15.91 9.87 -7.44
CA GLU A 60 -16.49 11.22 -7.56
C GLU A 60 -17.22 11.74 -6.31
N THR A 61 -17.28 10.93 -5.24
CA THR A 61 -17.96 11.25 -3.97
C THR A 61 -16.91 11.57 -2.89
N ALA A 62 -17.24 12.47 -1.97
CA ALA A 62 -16.36 12.78 -0.83
C ALA A 62 -16.19 11.54 0.08
N ILE A 63 -15.01 11.43 0.69
CA ILE A 63 -14.67 10.29 1.56
C ILE A 63 -15.64 10.08 2.72
N GLU A 64 -16.21 11.18 3.26
CA GLU A 64 -17.15 11.14 4.38
C GLU A 64 -18.48 10.47 3.99
N THR A 65 -18.92 10.74 2.77
CA THR A 65 -20.16 10.19 2.23
C THR A 65 -19.98 8.74 1.81
N TYR A 66 -18.89 8.44 1.11
CA TYR A 66 -18.62 7.08 0.62
C TYR A 66 -18.28 6.11 1.76
N PHE A 67 -17.40 6.51 2.68
CA PHE A 67 -17.04 5.74 3.88
C PHE A 67 -17.68 6.38 5.12
N ALA A 68 -18.95 6.11 5.37
CA ALA A 68 -19.68 6.61 6.52
C ALA A 68 -19.05 6.23 7.87
N ARG A 69 -18.38 5.06 7.94
CA ARG A 69 -17.70 4.59 9.16
C ARG A 69 -16.37 5.32 9.39
N PRO A 70 -16.20 6.06 10.52
CA PRO A 70 -14.99 6.81 10.81
C PRO A 70 -13.70 5.96 10.79
N VAL A 71 -13.78 4.72 11.29
CA VAL A 71 -12.65 3.78 11.32
C VAL A 71 -12.07 3.51 9.91
N LEU A 72 -12.92 3.45 8.88
CA LEU A 72 -12.45 3.24 7.50
C LEU A 72 -11.74 4.47 6.97
N ARG A 73 -12.20 5.67 7.32
CA ARG A 73 -11.55 6.95 6.97
C ARG A 73 -10.19 7.07 7.65
N MET A 74 -10.11 6.79 8.94
CA MET A 74 -8.84 6.75 9.68
C MET A 74 -7.84 5.78 9.05
N LEU A 75 -8.30 4.60 8.62
CA LEU A 75 -7.46 3.59 7.97
C LEU A 75 -6.86 4.09 6.65
N ILE A 76 -7.62 4.86 5.87
CA ILE A 76 -7.16 5.45 4.61
C ILE A 76 -6.14 6.57 4.86
N GLN A 77 -6.32 7.36 5.91
CA GLN A 77 -5.44 8.48 6.27
C GLN A 77 -4.11 8.04 6.91
N GLN A 78 -4.01 6.81 7.44
CA GLN A 78 -2.80 6.32 8.12
C GLN A 78 -1.50 6.58 7.35
N PRO A 79 -1.37 6.31 6.04
CA PRO A 79 -0.13 6.57 5.31
C PRO A 79 0.25 8.06 5.26
N LEU A 80 -0.74 8.96 5.14
CA LEU A 80 -0.52 10.41 5.13
C LEU A 80 -0.04 10.92 6.50
N VAL A 81 -0.67 10.43 7.56
CA VAL A 81 -0.28 10.77 8.94
C VAL A 81 1.13 10.25 9.25
N SER A 82 1.42 8.98 8.91
CA SER A 82 2.74 8.38 9.16
C SER A 82 3.88 9.03 8.38
N SER A 83 3.58 9.68 7.27
CA SER A 83 4.55 10.42 6.45
C SER A 83 4.57 11.93 6.75
N ASN A 84 3.79 12.41 7.72
CA ASN A 84 3.61 13.85 8.02
C ASN A 84 3.17 14.68 6.79
N ARG A 85 2.34 14.10 5.93
CA ARG A 85 1.85 14.71 4.69
C ARG A 85 0.32 14.94 4.70
N ASN A 86 -0.28 14.96 5.86
CA ASN A 86 -1.72 15.18 5.99
C ASN A 86 -2.10 16.58 5.49
N GLY A 87 -3.14 16.65 4.63
CA GLY A 87 -3.63 17.91 4.07
C GLY A 87 -2.77 18.53 2.94
N GLN A 88 -1.72 17.86 2.48
CA GLN A 88 -0.82 18.40 1.43
C GLN A 88 -1.13 17.83 0.03
N TYR A 89 -1.92 16.77 -0.06
CA TYR A 89 -2.24 16.09 -1.30
C TYR A 89 -3.72 15.95 -1.52
N ASP A 90 -4.15 16.25 -2.73
CA ASP A 90 -5.46 15.85 -3.23
C ASP A 90 -5.38 14.44 -3.78
N VAL A 91 -6.37 13.62 -3.39
CA VAL A 91 -6.44 12.21 -3.75
C VAL A 91 -7.72 11.96 -4.53
N VAL A 92 -7.57 11.48 -5.74
CA VAL A 92 -8.69 10.98 -6.56
C VAL A 92 -8.54 9.48 -6.69
N CYS A 93 -9.58 8.73 -6.37
CA CYS A 93 -9.53 7.28 -6.54
C CYS A 93 -10.82 6.70 -7.12
N THR A 94 -10.64 5.71 -7.98
CA THR A 94 -11.71 4.85 -8.47
C THR A 94 -11.59 3.49 -7.83
N VAL A 95 -12.66 3.03 -7.20
CA VAL A 95 -12.68 1.76 -6.44
C VAL A 95 -13.76 0.85 -6.96
N SER A 96 -13.44 -0.42 -7.14
CA SER A 96 -14.38 -1.45 -7.59
C SER A 96 -14.15 -2.78 -6.87
N GLY A 97 -15.19 -3.60 -6.83
CA GLY A 97 -15.16 -4.94 -6.25
C GLY A 97 -15.11 -4.99 -4.73
N GLY A 98 -15.26 -6.18 -4.17
CA GLY A 98 -15.23 -6.42 -2.73
C GLY A 98 -16.30 -5.66 -1.94
N GLY A 99 -16.04 -5.42 -0.66
CA GLY A 99 -16.89 -4.62 0.22
C GLY A 99 -16.14 -3.42 0.80
N LEU A 100 -16.83 -2.47 1.44
CA LEU A 100 -16.27 -1.22 1.96
C LEU A 100 -14.96 -1.39 2.77
N SER A 101 -14.89 -2.42 3.63
CA SER A 101 -13.66 -2.73 4.40
C SER A 101 -12.49 -3.17 3.51
N GLY A 102 -12.76 -3.94 2.45
CA GLY A 102 -11.76 -4.31 1.45
C GLY A 102 -11.31 -3.12 0.63
N GLN A 103 -12.27 -2.30 0.20
CA GLN A 103 -12.05 -1.09 -0.58
C GLN A 103 -11.20 -0.07 0.19
N ALA A 104 -11.50 0.21 1.47
CA ALA A 104 -10.67 1.09 2.29
C ALA A 104 -9.23 0.60 2.42
N GLY A 105 -9.03 -0.72 2.60
CA GLY A 105 -7.69 -1.30 2.61
C GLY A 105 -6.99 -1.26 1.25
N ALA A 106 -7.74 -1.38 0.14
CA ALA A 106 -7.20 -1.23 -1.21
C ALA A 106 -6.77 0.23 -1.47
N VAL A 107 -7.59 1.20 -1.07
CA VAL A 107 -7.25 2.64 -1.17
C VAL A 107 -6.00 2.94 -0.34
N ARG A 108 -5.91 2.47 0.91
CA ARG A 108 -4.72 2.64 1.75
C ARG A 108 -3.45 2.13 1.05
N HIS A 109 -3.51 0.92 0.53
CA HIS A 109 -2.37 0.31 -0.18
C HIS A 109 -2.02 1.08 -1.47
N GLY A 110 -3.01 1.50 -2.26
CA GLY A 110 -2.82 2.30 -3.46
C GLY A 110 -2.21 3.67 -3.16
N LEU A 111 -2.74 4.36 -2.14
CA LEU A 111 -2.26 5.65 -1.68
C LEU A 111 -0.79 5.59 -1.24
N SER A 112 -0.42 4.58 -0.45
CA SER A 112 0.97 4.39 -0.01
C SER A 112 1.93 4.19 -1.18
N LYS A 113 1.52 3.44 -2.20
CA LYS A 113 2.31 3.27 -3.43
C LYS A 113 2.38 4.54 -4.26
N ALA A 114 1.29 5.30 -4.35
CA ALA A 114 1.28 6.56 -5.07
C ALA A 114 2.18 7.60 -4.39
N LEU A 115 2.17 7.66 -3.05
CA LEU A 115 3.10 8.50 -2.27
C LEU A 115 4.57 8.15 -2.55
N THR A 116 4.93 6.86 -2.62
CA THR A 116 6.31 6.47 -2.97
C THR A 116 6.68 6.78 -4.42
N ASN A 117 5.70 6.85 -5.32
CA ASN A 117 5.94 7.27 -6.70
C ASN A 117 6.10 8.78 -6.82
N PHE A 118 5.44 9.55 -5.95
CA PHE A 118 5.54 11.00 -5.89
C PHE A 118 6.80 11.45 -5.13
N GLU A 119 6.99 10.94 -3.89
CA GLU A 119 8.15 11.19 -3.04
C GLU A 119 8.86 9.86 -2.72
N PRO A 120 9.94 9.51 -3.42
CA PRO A 120 10.67 8.26 -3.20
C PRO A 120 11.25 8.12 -1.78
N ASP A 121 11.59 9.22 -1.12
CA ASP A 121 12.17 9.25 0.22
C ASP A 121 11.23 8.69 1.30
N LEU A 122 9.91 8.84 1.10
CA LEU A 122 8.90 8.33 2.02
C LEU A 122 8.81 6.79 2.04
N ARG A 123 9.45 6.12 1.08
CA ARG A 123 9.38 4.67 0.95
C ARG A 123 9.82 3.93 2.22
N ASN A 124 10.87 4.38 2.87
CA ASN A 124 11.38 3.74 4.08
C ASN A 124 10.38 3.81 5.24
N VAL A 125 9.76 4.97 5.43
CA VAL A 125 8.74 5.20 6.46
C VAL A 125 7.50 4.34 6.18
N LEU A 126 6.99 4.37 4.95
CA LEU A 126 5.81 3.62 4.55
C LEU A 126 6.04 2.10 4.55
N LYS A 127 7.25 1.64 4.25
CA LYS A 127 7.60 0.21 4.33
C LYS A 127 7.65 -0.27 5.79
N ARG A 128 8.26 0.51 6.70
CA ARG A 128 8.28 0.21 8.15
C ARG A 128 6.87 0.14 8.74
N GLY A 129 5.96 1.03 8.30
CA GLY A 129 4.55 1.02 8.69
C GLY A 129 3.73 -0.12 8.07
N GLY A 130 4.31 -0.96 7.20
CA GLY A 130 3.63 -2.10 6.56
C GLY A 130 2.62 -1.70 5.48
N PHE A 131 2.59 -0.43 5.05
CA PHE A 131 1.59 0.08 4.10
C PHE A 131 1.85 -0.35 2.65
N LEU A 132 3.08 -0.71 2.31
CA LEU A 132 3.47 -1.12 0.95
C LEU A 132 3.24 -2.61 0.69
N THR A 133 2.99 -3.39 1.75
CA THR A 133 2.75 -4.83 1.63
C THR A 133 1.26 -5.10 1.42
N ARG A 134 0.94 -5.89 0.39
CA ARG A 134 -0.43 -6.32 0.15
C ARG A 134 -0.85 -7.34 1.21
N ASP A 135 -2.01 -7.13 1.84
CA ASP A 135 -2.66 -8.14 2.69
C ASP A 135 -3.25 -9.25 1.78
N SER A 136 -2.67 -10.44 1.82
CA SER A 136 -3.06 -11.58 0.97
C SER A 136 -4.29 -12.32 1.49
N ARG A 137 -4.77 -12.02 2.71
CA ARG A 137 -5.91 -12.70 3.31
C ARG A 137 -7.18 -12.47 2.50
N VAL A 138 -7.79 -13.57 2.06
CA VAL A 138 -9.09 -13.60 1.37
C VAL A 138 -10.06 -14.48 2.15
N VAL A 139 -11.36 -14.37 1.86
CA VAL A 139 -12.38 -15.22 2.48
C VAL A 139 -12.17 -16.65 2.01
N GLU A 140 -12.06 -17.58 2.98
CA GLU A 140 -11.90 -18.99 2.70
C GLU A 140 -13.18 -19.56 2.07
N ARG A 141 -13.04 -20.35 1.01
CA ARG A 141 -14.16 -20.95 0.30
C ARG A 141 -14.96 -21.90 1.21
N LYS A 142 -16.28 -21.87 1.11
CA LYS A 142 -17.14 -22.87 1.72
C LYS A 142 -16.73 -24.27 1.27
N LYS A 143 -16.67 -25.24 2.19
CA LYS A 143 -16.29 -26.62 1.90
C LYS A 143 -17.51 -27.54 1.85
N TYR A 144 -17.38 -28.62 1.11
CA TYR A 144 -18.38 -29.67 1.07
C TYR A 144 -18.61 -30.23 2.48
N GLY A 145 -19.84 -30.58 2.82
CA GLY A 145 -20.21 -31.11 4.16
C GLY A 145 -20.07 -30.14 5.35
N LYS A 146 -19.82 -28.86 5.09
CA LYS A 146 -19.71 -27.81 6.10
C LYS A 146 -20.76 -26.72 5.90
N ALA A 147 -21.22 -26.08 6.98
CA ALA A 147 -22.14 -24.93 6.88
C ALA A 147 -21.45 -23.67 6.31
N LYS A 148 -20.15 -23.48 6.63
CA LYS A 148 -19.24 -22.44 6.09
C LYS A 148 -17.86 -23.06 5.83
N ALA A 149 -16.83 -22.25 5.63
CA ALA A 149 -15.47 -22.74 5.38
C ALA A 149 -14.96 -23.70 6.44
N ARG A 150 -15.20 -23.40 7.72
CA ARG A 150 -14.75 -24.20 8.88
C ARG A 150 -15.89 -24.63 9.81
N ARG A 151 -17.06 -24.01 9.74
CA ARG A 151 -18.21 -24.33 10.60
C ARG A 151 -18.83 -25.63 10.13
N SER A 152 -18.88 -26.63 11.01
CA SER A 152 -19.62 -27.89 10.84
C SER A 152 -21.10 -27.71 11.15
N PHE A 153 -21.91 -28.61 10.62
CA PHE A 153 -23.30 -28.75 11.09
C PHE A 153 -23.31 -29.31 12.51
N GLN A 154 -24.36 -29.00 13.24
CA GLN A 154 -24.56 -29.56 14.58
C GLN A 154 -24.79 -31.06 14.46
N PHE A 155 -24.09 -31.83 15.28
CA PHE A 155 -24.36 -33.26 15.42
C PHE A 155 -25.58 -33.46 16.32
N SER A 156 -26.59 -34.21 15.84
CA SER A 156 -27.73 -34.62 16.60
C SER A 156 -27.59 -36.09 17.00
N LYS A 157 -27.52 -36.37 18.31
CA LYS A 157 -27.65 -37.73 18.83
C LYS A 157 -29.13 -38.07 18.82
N ARG A 158 -29.56 -38.90 17.92
CA ARG A 158 -30.83 -39.66 17.99
C ARG A 158 -30.55 -41.08 17.61
#